data_e349ead3ccf9c1bf27419b75510c6f4a
#
_entry.id   e349ead3ccf9c1bf27419b75510c6f4a
#
_cell.length_a   1.000
_cell.length_b   1.000
_cell.length_c   1.000
_cell.angle_alpha   90.00
_cell.angle_beta   90.00
_cell.angle_gamma   90.00
#
_symmetry.space_group_name_H-M   'P 1'
#
loop_
_entity.id
_entity.type
_entity.pdbx_description
1 polymer ?
#
loop_
_entity_poly.entity_id
_entity_poly.type
_entity_poly.pdbx_seq_one_letter_code
_entity_poly.pdbx_strand_id
1 'polypeptide(L)' 'MDEKKKLKGFPLTFNIYAENETEVEECRMAIIAFIGLHASQCRAVTAKKVAQAIGNWDKNPIVKNQIINYFK' A
#
# COMPACT_ATOMS: atom_id res chain seq x y z
N MET A 1 -13.23 -9.79 21.26
CA MET A 1 -13.22 -9.87 20.72
C MET A 1 -13.52 -10.00 19.93
N ASP A 2 -13.54 -9.90 19.53
CA ASP A 2 -13.82 -9.98 18.74
C ASP A 2 -13.80 -10.08 17.94
N GLU A 3 -13.66 -10.03 17.93
CA GLU A 3 -13.51 -10.27 17.15
C GLU A 3 -13.66 -10.61 16.07
N LYS A 4 -14.10 -10.65 16.02
CA LYS A 4 -14.39 -11.26 14.82
C LYS A 4 -14.92 -10.35 13.85
N LYS A 5 -14.12 -9.43 13.43
CA LYS A 5 -14.49 -8.60 12.34
C LYS A 5 -14.41 -9.40 11.08
N LYS A 6 -15.46 -9.42 10.32
CA LYS A 6 -15.46 -10.07 9.04
C LYS A 6 -14.85 -9.14 8.04
N LEU A 7 -13.69 -9.50 7.55
CA LEU A 7 -13.03 -8.72 6.52
C LEU A 7 -13.52 -9.19 5.16
N LYS A 8 -13.85 -8.24 4.31
CA LYS A 8 -14.27 -8.52 2.94
C LYS A 8 -13.33 -7.83 1.99
N GLY A 9 -13.16 -8.42 0.81
CA GLY A 9 -12.38 -7.79 -0.24
C GLY A 9 -13.21 -6.75 -0.96
N PHE A 10 -12.67 -5.54 -1.07
CA PHE A 10 -13.31 -4.47 -1.83
C PHE A 10 -12.36 -4.02 -2.92
N PRO A 11 -12.87 -3.75 -4.13
CA PRO A 11 -12.00 -3.19 -5.16
C PRO A 11 -11.56 -1.80 -4.76
N LEU A 12 -10.31 -1.51 -5.01
CA LEU A 12 -9.73 -0.20 -4.75
C LEU A 12 -9.23 0.35 -6.07
N THR A 13 -9.84 1.44 -6.53
CA THR A 13 -9.50 2.01 -7.82
C THR A 13 -9.04 3.45 -7.67
N PHE A 14 -8.01 3.78 -8.41
CA PHE A 14 -7.51 5.15 -8.49
C PHE A 14 -6.66 5.26 -9.75
N ASN A 15 -6.43 6.48 -10.19
CA ASN A 15 -5.62 6.72 -11.36
C ASN A 15 -4.18 6.98 -10.94
N ILE A 16 -3.24 6.44 -11.73
CA ILE A 16 -1.83 6.71 -11.52
C ILE A 16 -1.24 7.16 -12.85
N TYR A 17 -0.30 8.09 -12.78
CA TYR A 17 0.32 8.63 -13.97
C TYR A 17 1.45 7.72 -14.42
N ALA A 18 1.51 7.45 -15.71
CA ALA A 18 2.53 6.59 -16.28
C ALA A 18 2.70 6.94 -17.76
N GLU A 19 3.85 6.57 -18.30
CA GLU A 19 4.10 6.83 -19.72
C GLU A 19 3.48 5.79 -20.61
N ASN A 20 3.22 4.60 -20.08
CA ASN A 20 2.63 3.52 -20.86
C ASN A 20 2.02 2.50 -19.92
N GLU A 21 1.33 1.52 -20.51
CA GLU A 21 0.63 0.50 -19.73
C GLU A 21 1.57 -0.47 -19.04
N THR A 22 2.76 -0.66 -19.59
CA THR A 22 3.75 -1.55 -18.95
C THR A 22 4.13 -1.03 -17.58
N GLU A 23 4.33 0.29 -17.45
CA GLU A 23 4.64 0.88 -16.16
C GLU A 23 3.51 0.72 -15.15
N VAL A 24 2.27 0.84 -15.63
CA VAL A 24 1.12 0.62 -14.76
C VAL A 24 1.09 -0.81 -14.26
N GLU A 25 1.38 -1.75 -15.15
CA GLU A 25 1.37 -3.16 -14.78
C GLU A 25 2.48 -3.48 -13.77
N GLU A 26 3.66 -2.88 -13.96
CA GLU A 26 4.75 -3.06 -13.01
C GLU A 26 4.37 -2.53 -11.62
N CYS A 27 3.69 -1.40 -11.58
CA CYS A 27 3.23 -0.82 -10.33
C CYS A 27 2.20 -1.74 -9.66
N ARG A 28 1.25 -2.24 -10.45
CA ARG A 28 0.23 -3.15 -9.94
C ARG A 28 0.85 -4.40 -9.34
N MET A 29 1.80 -4.99 -10.05
CA MET A 29 2.46 -6.20 -9.58
C MET A 29 3.27 -5.94 -8.31
N ALA A 30 3.90 -4.76 -8.21
CA ALA A 30 4.65 -4.41 -7.01
C ALA A 30 3.72 -4.33 -5.80
N ILE A 31 2.55 -3.73 -5.96
CA ILE A 31 1.59 -3.61 -4.87
C ILE A 31 1.08 -4.99 -4.48
N ILE A 32 0.72 -5.81 -5.46
CA ILE A 32 0.23 -7.16 -5.20
C ILE A 32 1.29 -7.99 -4.48
N ALA A 33 2.54 -7.90 -4.94
CA ALA A 33 3.64 -8.64 -4.31
C ALA A 33 3.86 -8.18 -2.88
N PHE A 34 3.79 -6.88 -2.64
CA PHE A 34 3.95 -6.33 -1.30
C PHE A 34 2.89 -6.88 -0.36
N ILE A 35 1.63 -6.81 -0.79
CA ILE A 35 0.52 -7.30 0.03
C ILE A 35 0.67 -8.80 0.26
N GLY A 36 0.98 -9.56 -0.78
CA GLY A 36 1.13 -11.00 -0.66
C GLY A 36 2.26 -11.41 0.25
N LEU A 37 3.39 -10.71 0.15
CA LEU A 37 4.55 -11.01 1.00
C LEU A 37 4.19 -10.83 2.47
N HIS A 38 3.61 -9.71 2.83
CA HIS A 38 3.30 -9.43 4.22
C HIS A 38 2.17 -10.33 4.74
N ALA A 39 1.19 -10.61 3.90
CA ALA A 39 0.12 -11.52 4.27
C ALA A 39 0.66 -12.94 4.51
N SER A 40 1.61 -13.39 3.68
CA SER A 40 2.19 -14.72 3.85
C SER A 40 3.01 -14.84 5.12
N GLN A 41 3.45 -13.71 5.68
CA GLN A 41 4.17 -13.69 6.95
C GLN A 41 3.24 -13.37 8.10
N CYS A 42 1.96 -13.61 7.93
CA CYS A 42 0.93 -13.46 8.95
C CYS A 42 0.72 -12.02 9.42
N ARG A 43 1.05 -11.06 8.57
CA ARG A 43 0.74 -9.66 8.87
C ARG A 43 -0.61 -9.32 8.28
N ALA A 44 -1.38 -8.52 9.01
CA ALA A 44 -2.72 -8.14 8.57
C ALA A 44 -2.64 -6.89 7.71
N VAL A 45 -2.68 -7.08 6.39
CA VAL A 45 -2.64 -5.96 5.45
C VAL A 45 -4.08 -5.59 5.13
N THR A 46 -4.66 -4.76 5.99
CA THR A 46 -6.02 -4.29 5.82
C THR A 46 -6.02 -2.83 5.37
N ALA A 47 -7.16 -2.39 4.83
CA ALA A 47 -7.27 -1.01 4.37
C ALA A 47 -6.97 -0.02 5.49
N LYS A 48 -7.47 -0.31 6.70
CA LYS A 48 -7.24 0.57 7.83
C LYS A 48 -5.76 0.67 8.17
N LYS A 49 -5.08 -0.48 8.19
CA LYS A 49 -3.66 -0.48 8.55
C LYS A 49 -2.79 0.13 7.48
N VAL A 50 -3.15 -0.06 6.22
CA VAL A 50 -2.42 0.58 5.12
C VAL A 50 -2.56 2.10 5.22
N ALA A 51 -3.78 2.58 5.46
CA ALA A 51 -4.01 4.02 5.60
C ALA A 51 -3.22 4.59 6.77
N GLN A 52 -3.19 3.86 7.89
CA GLN A 52 -2.44 4.30 9.06
C GLN A 52 -0.95 4.33 8.80
N ALA A 53 -0.44 3.31 8.10
CA ALA A 53 0.99 3.26 7.79
C ALA A 53 1.41 4.43 6.91
N ILE A 54 0.63 4.71 5.88
CA ILE A 54 0.93 5.80 4.97
C ILE A 54 0.90 7.13 5.72
N GLY A 55 -0.11 7.33 6.57
CA GLY A 55 -0.20 8.54 7.37
C GLY A 55 0.99 8.71 8.32
N ASN A 56 1.41 7.62 8.95
CA ASN A 56 2.56 7.67 9.86
C ASN A 56 3.85 7.98 9.12
N TRP A 57 4.03 7.40 7.93
CA TRP A 57 5.22 7.67 7.12
C TRP A 57 5.28 9.15 6.75
N ASP A 58 4.15 9.72 6.40
CA ASP A 58 4.10 11.12 6.00
C ASP A 58 4.42 12.05 7.17
N LYS A 59 4.17 11.62 8.40
CA LYS A 59 4.46 12.42 9.59
C LYS A 59 5.89 12.25 10.10
N ASN A 60 6.57 11.21 9.67
CA ASN A 60 7.94 10.95 10.10
C ASN A 60 8.91 11.72 9.20
N PRO A 61 9.72 12.65 9.76
CA PRO A 61 10.56 13.50 8.91
C PRO A 61 11.56 12.72 8.06
N ILE A 62 12.12 11.66 8.61
CA ILE A 62 13.12 10.88 7.89
C ILE A 62 12.47 10.13 6.73
N VAL A 63 11.36 9.46 7.01
CA VAL A 63 10.65 8.71 5.99
C VAL A 63 10.07 9.65 4.94
N LYS A 64 9.52 10.77 5.39
CA LYS A 64 8.94 11.74 4.48
C LYS A 64 9.99 12.27 3.50
N ASN A 65 11.20 12.54 3.97
CA ASN A 65 12.26 13.00 3.09
C ASN A 65 12.62 11.95 2.05
N GLN A 66 12.61 10.67 2.44
CA GLN A 66 12.88 9.61 1.49
C GLN A 66 11.79 9.53 0.42
N ILE A 67 10.55 9.69 0.83
CA ILE A 67 9.42 9.68 -0.11
C ILE A 67 9.55 10.84 -1.08
N ILE A 68 9.83 12.03 -0.58
CA ILE A 68 9.97 13.21 -1.42
C ILE A 68 11.09 13.01 -2.45
N ASN A 69 12.21 12.43 -2.01
CA ASN A 69 13.33 12.17 -2.92
C ASN A 69 12.96 11.19 -4.03
N TYR A 70 12.11 10.23 -3.72
CA TYR A 70 11.66 9.27 -4.72
C TYR A 70 10.81 9.94 -5.79
N PHE A 71 10.01 10.92 -5.39
CA PHE A 71 9.02 11.51 -6.30
C PHE A 71 9.46 12.83 -6.92
N LYS A 72 10.71 13.18 -6.76
CA LYS A 72 11.23 14.39 -7.40
C LYS A 72 11.20 14.32 -8.90
#